data_a06b7a4f7752dfb1101258b49b816a75
#
_entry.id   a06b7a4f7752dfb1101258b49b816a75
#
_cell.length_a   1.000
_cell.length_b   1.000
_cell.length_c   1.000
_cell.angle_alpha   90.00
_cell.angle_beta   90.00
_cell.angle_gamma   90.00
#
_symmetry.space_group_name_H-M   'P 1'
#
loop_
_entity.id
_entity.type
_entity.pdbx_description
1 polymer ?
#
loop_
_entity_poly.entity_id
_entity_poly.type
_entity_poly.pdbx_seq_one_letter_code
_entity_poly.pdbx_strand_id
1 'polypeptide(L)' 'MSTVKIQLVRSLIATRQDHRATVRGLGLRRVNSVSELQDTPAVRGMINKVSYLVKVIK' A
#
# COMPACT_ATOMS: atom_id res chain seq x y z
N MET A 1 8.43 1.03 18.66
CA MET A 1 8.50 1.31 17.22
C MET A 1 7.11 1.54 16.69
N SER A 2 6.99 2.47 15.78
CA SER A 2 5.67 2.82 15.24
C SER A 2 5.32 1.92 14.06
N THR A 3 4.04 1.76 13.85
CA THR A 3 3.52 1.05 12.70
C THR A 3 2.61 1.99 11.91
N VAL A 4 2.37 1.64 10.66
CA VAL A 4 1.48 2.39 9.81
C VAL A 4 0.45 1.42 9.23
N LYS A 5 -0.81 1.83 9.24
CA LYS A 5 -1.90 1.06 8.62
C LYS A 5 -2.29 1.72 7.32
N ILE A 6 -2.39 0.92 6.29
CA ILE A 6 -2.78 1.41 4.97
C ILE A 6 -3.95 0.58 4.46
N GLN A 7 -4.76 1.21 3.63
CA GLN A 7 -5.92 0.57 3.03
C GLN A 7 -5.90 0.79 1.53
N LEU A 8 -6.14 -0.27 0.78
CA LEU A 8 -6.26 -0.17 -0.67
C LEU A 8 -7.63 0.41 -1.01
N VAL A 9 -7.63 1.59 -1.62
CA VAL A 9 -8.87 2.31 -1.91
C VAL A 9 -9.26 2.26 -3.38
N ARG A 10 -8.37 1.77 -4.25
CA ARG A 10 -8.65 1.65 -5.68
C ARG A 10 -8.32 0.26 -6.18
N SER A 11 -9.05 -0.16 -7.20
CA SER A 11 -8.83 -1.46 -7.84
C SER A 11 -7.47 -1.51 -8.52
N LEU A 12 -6.84 -2.69 -8.51
CA LEU A 12 -5.57 -2.92 -9.19
C LEU A 12 -5.72 -3.31 -10.65
N ILE A 13 -6.96 -3.41 -11.14
CA ILE A 13 -7.22 -3.94 -12.48
C ILE A 13 -6.54 -3.10 -13.56
N ALA A 14 -6.62 -1.78 -13.45
CA ALA A 14 -6.05 -0.87 -14.44
C ALA A 14 -4.69 -0.31 -14.00
N THR A 15 -4.06 -0.93 -13.02
CA THR A 15 -2.82 -0.42 -12.44
C THR A 15 -1.61 -0.99 -13.18
N ARG A 16 -0.56 -0.19 -13.29
CA ARG A 16 0.71 -0.65 -13.86
C ARG A 16 1.22 -1.86 -13.09
N GLN A 17 1.92 -2.73 -13.82
CA GLN A 17 2.39 -3.99 -13.25
C GLN A 17 3.36 -3.77 -12.08
N ASP A 18 4.26 -2.81 -12.21
CA ASP A 18 5.22 -2.52 -11.14
C ASP A 18 4.54 -1.96 -9.89
N HIS A 19 3.51 -1.13 -10.07
CA HIS A 19 2.73 -0.62 -8.95
C HIS A 19 1.93 -1.73 -8.29
N ARG A 20 1.37 -2.63 -9.10
CA ARG A 20 0.64 -3.78 -8.58
C ARG A 20 1.55 -4.67 -7.73
N ALA A 21 2.77 -4.90 -8.18
CA ALA A 21 3.74 -5.67 -7.42
C ALA A 21 4.09 -4.98 -6.10
N THR A 22 4.23 -3.65 -6.12
CA THR A 22 4.50 -2.89 -4.91
C THR A 22 3.36 -3.04 -3.90
N VAL A 23 2.12 -2.93 -4.36
CA VAL A 23 0.95 -3.07 -3.49
C VAL A 23 0.87 -4.47 -2.89
N ARG A 24 1.19 -5.49 -3.69
CA ARG A 24 1.25 -6.86 -3.17
C ARG A 24 2.33 -7.01 -2.11
N GLY A 25 3.46 -6.36 -2.31
CA GLY A 25 4.54 -6.35 -1.32
C GLY A 25 4.12 -5.69 -0.02
N LEU A 26 3.16 -4.77 -0.08
CA LEU A 26 2.59 -4.13 1.10
C LEU A 26 1.53 -5.00 1.79
N GLY A 27 1.16 -6.12 1.19
CA GLY A 27 0.18 -7.03 1.77
C GLY A 27 -1.26 -6.77 1.37
N LEU A 28 -1.47 -5.91 0.40
CA LEU A 28 -2.81 -5.56 -0.06
C LEU A 28 -3.14 -6.34 -1.32
N ARG A 29 -4.32 -6.93 -1.38
CA ARG A 29 -4.69 -7.79 -2.50
C ARG A 29 -5.94 -7.31 -3.23
N ARG A 30 -6.87 -6.69 -2.53
CA ARG A 30 -8.13 -6.25 -3.12
C ARG A 30 -8.54 -4.93 -2.52
N VAL A 31 -9.51 -4.28 -3.15
CA VAL A 31 -10.07 -3.03 -2.64
C VAL A 31 -10.57 -3.24 -1.22
N ASN A 32 -10.30 -2.28 -0.37
CA ASN A 32 -10.63 -2.25 1.05
C ASN A 32 -9.79 -3.18 1.92
N SER A 33 -8.77 -3.84 1.36
CA SER A 33 -7.81 -4.57 2.18
C SER A 33 -7.04 -3.60 3.06
N VAL A 34 -6.78 -4.01 4.29
CA VAL A 34 -6.01 -3.20 5.25
C VAL A 34 -4.77 -3.99 5.64
N SER A 35 -3.65 -3.32 5.71
CA SER A 35 -2.40 -3.94 6.13
C SER A 35 -1.70 -3.04 7.12
N GLU A 36 -1.08 -3.66 8.13
CA GLU A 36 -0.29 -2.94 9.12
C GLU A 36 1.17 -3.30 8.91
N LEU A 37 2.01 -2.29 8.77
CA LEU A 37 3.42 -2.45 8.45
C LEU A 37 4.26 -1.61 9.40
N GLN A 38 5.52 -1.98 9.55
CA GLN A 38 6.46 -1.17 10.30
C GLN A 38 6.73 0.13 9.55
N ASP A 39 6.80 1.21 10.30
CA ASP A 39 7.02 2.54 9.73
C ASP A 39 8.52 2.73 9.49
N THR A 40 9.02 2.22 8.39
CA THR A 40 10.41 2.33 8.00
C THR A 40 10.52 3.16 6.72
N PRO A 41 11.69 3.73 6.43
CA PRO A 41 11.87 4.47 5.17
C PRO A 41 11.57 3.63 3.93
N ALA A 42 11.90 2.34 3.94
CA ALA A 42 11.61 1.47 2.81
C ALA A 42 10.10 1.33 2.59
N VAL A 43 9.35 1.09 3.66
CA VAL A 43 7.90 0.97 3.59
C VAL A 43 7.27 2.30 3.17
N ARG A 44 7.77 3.40 3.70
CA ARG A 44 7.28 4.72 3.33
C ARG A 44 7.49 5.00 1.85
N GLY A 45 8.64 4.60 1.31
CA GLY A 45 8.92 4.76 -0.11
C GLY A 45 7.95 3.97 -0.97
N MET A 46 7.64 2.75 -0.57
CA MET A 46 6.67 1.93 -1.30
C MET A 46 5.28 2.53 -1.26
N ILE A 47 4.86 3.02 -0.10
CA ILE A 47 3.55 3.65 0.07
C ILE A 47 3.47 4.90 -0.80
N ASN A 48 4.52 5.71 -0.80
CA ASN A 48 4.56 6.93 -1.58
C ASN A 48 4.45 6.66 -3.08
N LYS A 49 5.06 5.58 -3.54
CA LYS A 49 5.01 5.18 -4.95
C LYS A 49 3.58 4.89 -5.41
N VAL A 50 2.77 4.33 -4.54
CA VAL A 50 1.39 3.93 -4.87
C VAL A 50 0.37 4.71 -4.04
N SER A 51 0.72 5.93 -3.62
CA SER A 51 -0.15 6.72 -2.76
C SER A 51 -1.51 7.03 -3.39
N TYR A 52 -1.59 7.01 -4.72
CA TYR A 52 -2.86 7.23 -5.41
C TYR A 52 -3.78 6.01 -5.34
N LEU A 53 -3.26 4.87 -4.91
CA LEU A 53 -4.03 3.62 -4.79
C LEU A 53 -4.37 3.29 -3.36
N VAL A 54 -3.60 3.78 -2.41
CA VAL A 54 -3.75 3.41 -1.00
C VAL A 54 -3.90 4.66 -0.16
N LYS A 55 -4.45 4.47 1.03
CA LYS A 55 -4.64 5.55 1.99
C LYS A 55 -4.05 5.12 3.32
N VAL A 56 -3.30 6.02 3.95
CA VAL A 56 -2.82 5.78 5.31
C VAL A 56 -3.95 6.11 6.26
N ILE A 57 -4.38 5.12 7.04
CA ILE A 57 -5.51 5.29 7.96
C ILE A 57 -5.03 5.41 9.40
N LYS A 58 -3.75 5.18 9.64
CA LYS A 58 -3.18 5.43 10.95
C LYS A 58 -1.66 5.52 10.86
#